data_5943b0ad0209591e2530e2a7467ca1ae
#
_entry.id   5943b0ad0209591e2530e2a7467ca1ae
#
_cell.length_a   1.000
_cell.length_b   1.000
_cell.length_c   1.000
_cell.angle_alpha   90.00
_cell.angle_beta   90.00
_cell.angle_gamma   90.00
#
_symmetry.space_group_name_H-M   'P 1'
#
loop_
_entity.id
_entity.type
_entity.pdbx_description
1 polymer ?
#
loop_
_entity_poly.entity_id
_entity_poly.type
_entity_poly.pdbx_seq_one_letter_code
_entity_poly.pdbx_strand_id
1 'polypeptide(L)'
;ADWGRKEIVIAQSEMPALMKLRERYGNEQPLKGAKILGCIHMTIQTAVLIETLTALGAEVRWSGCNIFSTQDHAAAAIAKAGIPVYAWKGETEEEYIWCIKQTIEGNKNWKPNMLLDDGGDLTAIMHNEYKNLLKEVRGVSEETTTGIKALNKMEKDNSLLIPAINVNDSVTKSKFDNLYGCRESLVDGIKRATDVMMSGKVAIVAGFGDVGKGSAASLRQAGARVMVTETDPICALQAAMEGYEVVVMDEAIKDADIVVTATGNKDIVTADHMRDMKDRAILCNIGHFDNEIQVEALKNYKWDEIKPQVHEIELPSKKRIILLAEGRLVNLGCATGHPSFVMSASF
;
A
#
# COMPACT_ATOMS: atom_id res chain seq x y z
N ALA A 1 12.55 -8.58 -17.40
CA ALA A 1 11.93 -7.62 -18.31
C ALA A 1 10.90 -8.28 -19.24
N ASP A 2 11.24 -9.37 -19.94
CA ASP A 2 10.33 -9.97 -20.94
C ASP A 2 9.08 -10.58 -20.31
N TRP A 3 9.21 -11.22 -19.16
CA TRP A 3 8.07 -11.66 -18.36
C TRP A 3 7.21 -10.47 -17.93
N GLY A 4 7.82 -9.43 -17.33
CA GLY A 4 7.09 -8.23 -16.92
C GLY A 4 6.32 -7.58 -18.08
N ARG A 5 6.90 -7.54 -19.28
CA ARG A 5 6.23 -7.04 -20.48
C ARG A 5 4.95 -7.81 -20.81
N LYS A 6 4.97 -9.12 -20.68
CA LYS A 6 3.79 -9.97 -20.94
C LYS A 6 2.68 -9.70 -19.92
N GLU A 7 3.02 -9.55 -18.65
CA GLU A 7 2.03 -9.22 -17.61
C GLU A 7 1.48 -7.80 -17.76
N ILE A 8 2.31 -6.83 -18.15
CA ILE A 8 1.84 -5.47 -18.48
C ILE A 8 0.79 -5.50 -19.59
N VAL A 9 0.98 -6.32 -20.63
CA VAL A 9 0.00 -6.47 -21.71
C VAL A 9 -1.33 -7.06 -21.21
N ILE A 10 -1.27 -8.04 -20.31
CA ILE A 10 -2.47 -8.59 -19.66
C ILE A 10 -3.16 -7.49 -18.84
N ALA A 11 -2.40 -6.75 -18.02
CA ALA A 11 -2.95 -5.68 -17.20
C ALA A 11 -3.60 -4.58 -18.02
N GLN A 12 -3.04 -4.20 -19.17
CA GLN A 12 -3.63 -3.23 -20.09
C GLN A 12 -5.05 -3.62 -20.53
N SER A 13 -5.32 -4.92 -20.77
CA SER A 13 -6.65 -5.38 -21.13
C SER A 13 -7.67 -5.23 -20.00
N GLU A 14 -7.22 -5.20 -18.77
CA GLU A 14 -8.02 -5.03 -17.55
C GLU A 14 -8.03 -3.59 -17.01
N MET A 15 -7.39 -2.64 -17.71
CA MET A 15 -7.26 -1.23 -17.26
C MET A 15 -7.90 -0.25 -18.26
N PRO A 16 -9.24 -0.36 -18.48
CA PRO A 16 -9.91 0.36 -19.55
C PRO A 16 -9.86 1.88 -19.44
N ALA A 17 -9.84 2.45 -18.23
CA ALA A 17 -9.77 3.90 -18.05
C ALA A 17 -8.45 4.46 -18.58
N LEU A 18 -7.31 3.88 -18.19
CA LEU A 18 -6.01 4.31 -18.68
C LEU A 18 -5.85 4.09 -20.20
N MET A 19 -6.36 2.97 -20.72
CA MET A 19 -6.30 2.72 -22.17
C MET A 19 -7.15 3.74 -22.95
N LYS A 20 -8.32 4.12 -22.43
CA LYS A 20 -9.16 5.17 -23.04
C LYS A 20 -8.48 6.56 -22.97
N LEU A 21 -7.73 6.87 -21.92
CA LEU A 21 -6.95 8.11 -21.87
C LEU A 21 -5.87 8.14 -22.95
N ARG A 22 -5.15 7.02 -23.16
CA ARG A 22 -4.16 6.91 -24.24
C ARG A 22 -4.81 7.06 -25.62
N GLU A 23 -5.93 6.38 -25.85
CA GLU A 23 -6.67 6.47 -27.11
C GLU A 23 -7.14 7.89 -27.41
N ARG A 24 -7.72 8.56 -26.41
CA ARG A 24 -8.34 9.88 -26.54
C ARG A 24 -7.33 11.00 -26.68
N TYR A 25 -6.27 10.97 -25.87
CA TYR A 25 -5.36 12.11 -25.69
C TYR A 25 -3.92 11.84 -26.17
N GLY A 26 -3.59 10.62 -26.61
CA GLY A 26 -2.23 10.26 -27.00
C GLY A 26 -1.68 11.13 -28.14
N ASN A 27 -2.53 11.51 -29.09
CA ASN A 27 -2.14 12.40 -30.20
C ASN A 27 -1.98 13.87 -29.77
N GLU A 28 -2.76 14.31 -28.76
CA GLU A 28 -2.73 15.69 -28.25
C GLU A 28 -1.54 15.92 -27.32
N GLN A 29 -1.05 14.86 -26.68
CA GLN A 29 0.03 14.88 -25.69
C GLN A 29 -0.13 15.98 -24.64
N PRO A 30 -1.23 15.98 -23.84
CA PRO A 30 -1.54 17.06 -22.91
C PRO A 30 -0.51 17.21 -21.79
N LEU A 31 0.32 16.17 -21.54
CA LEU A 31 1.41 16.20 -20.56
C LEU A 31 2.77 16.56 -21.17
N LYS A 32 2.79 17.07 -22.41
CA LYS A 32 4.05 17.52 -23.01
C LYS A 32 4.70 18.61 -22.15
N GLY A 33 5.95 18.38 -21.73
CA GLY A 33 6.70 19.26 -20.84
C GLY A 33 6.46 18.97 -19.35
N ALA A 34 5.57 18.04 -18.99
CA ALA A 34 5.49 17.53 -17.63
C ALA A 34 6.72 16.64 -17.34
N LYS A 35 7.38 16.91 -16.21
CA LYS A 35 8.50 16.14 -15.66
C LYS A 35 8.08 15.59 -14.32
N ILE A 36 7.65 14.34 -14.31
CA ILE A 36 6.98 13.71 -13.20
C ILE A 36 7.95 12.85 -12.40
N LEU A 37 8.11 13.14 -11.11
CA LEU A 37 8.65 12.21 -10.14
C LEU A 37 7.53 11.39 -9.55
N GLY A 38 7.59 10.07 -9.67
CA GLY A 38 6.66 9.14 -9.04
C GLY A 38 7.34 8.37 -7.92
N CYS A 39 6.66 8.27 -6.79
CA CYS A 39 6.98 7.41 -5.67
C CYS A 39 5.71 6.66 -5.26
N ILE A 40 5.38 5.64 -6.02
CA ILE A 40 4.23 4.76 -5.81
C ILE A 40 4.69 3.31 -6.02
N HIS A 41 4.03 2.34 -5.38
CA HIS A 41 4.35 0.92 -5.48
C HIS A 41 4.66 0.50 -6.92
N MET A 42 5.87 0.01 -7.19
CA MET A 42 6.31 -0.36 -8.54
C MET A 42 5.76 -1.73 -8.95
N THR A 43 4.46 -1.78 -9.19
CA THR A 43 3.74 -2.97 -9.62
C THR A 43 3.54 -3.01 -11.14
N ILE A 44 2.97 -4.10 -11.64
CA ILE A 44 2.55 -4.22 -13.05
C ILE A 44 1.54 -3.12 -13.42
N GLN A 45 0.60 -2.79 -12.53
CA GLN A 45 -0.40 -1.74 -12.75
C GLN A 45 0.25 -0.36 -12.82
N THR A 46 1.22 -0.11 -11.96
CA THR A 46 2.02 1.13 -12.00
C THR A 46 2.84 1.23 -13.28
N ALA A 47 3.34 0.12 -13.81
CA ALA A 47 3.99 0.13 -15.13
C ALA A 47 3.03 0.60 -16.24
N VAL A 48 1.75 0.20 -16.19
CA VAL A 48 0.74 0.71 -17.13
C VAL A 48 0.48 2.21 -16.93
N LEU A 49 0.46 2.71 -15.69
CA LEU A 49 0.37 4.14 -15.39
C LEU A 49 1.56 4.90 -15.99
N ILE A 50 2.78 4.47 -15.71
CA ILE A 50 4.01 5.11 -16.22
C ILE A 50 3.98 5.19 -17.74
N GLU A 51 3.63 4.11 -18.43
CA GLU A 51 3.49 4.10 -19.89
C GLU A 51 2.34 4.97 -20.39
N THR A 52 1.29 5.15 -19.59
CA THR A 52 0.20 6.07 -19.94
C THR A 52 0.68 7.51 -19.84
N LEU A 53 1.35 7.89 -18.77
CA LEU A 53 1.92 9.22 -18.61
C LEU A 53 2.89 9.57 -19.75
N THR A 54 3.75 8.62 -20.12
CA THR A 54 4.68 8.83 -21.24
C THR A 54 3.99 8.89 -22.60
N ALA A 55 2.96 8.08 -22.84
CA ALA A 55 2.14 8.15 -24.05
C ALA A 55 1.40 9.49 -24.18
N LEU A 56 1.08 10.12 -23.04
CA LEU A 56 0.47 11.46 -22.99
C LEU A 56 1.49 12.61 -23.07
N GLY A 57 2.79 12.30 -23.18
CA GLY A 57 3.86 13.26 -23.43
C GLY A 57 4.74 13.61 -22.23
N ALA A 58 4.54 13.00 -21.07
CA ALA A 58 5.36 13.25 -19.89
C ALA A 58 6.74 12.59 -19.97
N GLU A 59 7.73 13.23 -19.35
CA GLU A 59 8.97 12.61 -18.93
C GLU A 59 8.79 12.11 -17.48
N VAL A 60 9.12 10.85 -17.21
CA VAL A 60 8.84 10.21 -15.93
C VAL A 60 10.11 9.61 -15.34
N ARG A 61 10.26 9.70 -14.01
CA ARG A 61 11.25 8.97 -13.22
C ARG A 61 10.53 8.38 -12.01
N TRP A 62 10.89 7.17 -11.59
CA TRP A 62 10.09 6.41 -10.63
C TRP A 62 10.90 5.71 -9.57
N SER A 63 10.37 5.69 -8.33
CA SER A 63 10.79 4.82 -7.22
C SER A 63 9.58 4.13 -6.60
N GLY A 64 9.83 3.09 -5.81
CA GLY A 64 8.80 2.50 -4.95
C GLY A 64 8.50 3.39 -3.74
N CYS A 65 7.37 3.17 -3.10
CA CYS A 65 6.98 3.80 -1.84
C CYS A 65 6.97 2.82 -0.65
N ASN A 66 7.48 1.60 -0.86
CA ASN A 66 7.57 0.56 0.16
C ASN A 66 8.63 -0.48 -0.22
N ILE A 67 9.42 -0.90 0.74
CA ILE A 67 10.57 -1.81 0.54
C ILE A 67 10.19 -3.22 0.05
N PHE A 68 8.94 -3.66 0.22
CA PHE A 68 8.49 -5.02 -0.15
C PHE A 68 7.48 -5.06 -1.30
N SER A 69 7.03 -3.92 -1.81
CA SER A 69 5.92 -3.88 -2.76
C SER A 69 6.31 -3.99 -4.23
N THR A 70 7.58 -3.74 -4.56
CA THR A 70 8.04 -3.77 -5.95
C THR A 70 7.91 -5.16 -6.57
N GLN A 71 7.41 -5.20 -7.79
CA GLN A 71 7.51 -6.37 -8.67
C GLN A 71 8.70 -6.17 -9.61
N ASP A 72 9.82 -6.84 -9.34
CA ASP A 72 11.10 -6.64 -10.04
C ASP A 72 10.97 -6.78 -11.56
N HIS A 73 10.12 -7.68 -12.02
CA HIS A 73 9.88 -7.89 -13.44
C HIS A 73 9.12 -6.73 -14.09
N ALA A 74 8.28 -6.00 -13.33
CA ALA A 74 7.65 -4.75 -13.76
C ALA A 74 8.68 -3.63 -13.86
N ALA A 75 9.47 -3.41 -12.81
CA ALA A 75 10.56 -2.43 -12.80
C ALA A 75 11.54 -2.66 -13.96
N ALA A 76 11.96 -3.91 -14.15
CA ALA A 76 12.87 -4.28 -15.25
C ALA A 76 12.26 -4.06 -16.64
N ALA A 77 10.95 -4.25 -16.82
CA ALA A 77 10.28 -3.99 -18.10
C ALA A 77 10.26 -2.49 -18.43
N ILE A 78 9.99 -1.64 -17.45
CA ILE A 78 9.97 -0.18 -17.60
C ILE A 78 11.37 0.37 -17.81
N ALA A 79 12.36 -0.11 -17.05
CA ALA A 79 13.77 0.25 -17.25
C ALA A 79 14.28 -0.14 -18.65
N LYS A 80 13.91 -1.32 -19.16
CA LYS A 80 14.23 -1.76 -20.53
C LYS A 80 13.58 -0.88 -21.59
N ALA A 81 12.44 -0.27 -21.30
CA ALA A 81 11.79 0.71 -22.17
C ALA A 81 12.45 2.10 -22.14
N GLY A 82 13.52 2.28 -21.36
CA GLY A 82 14.30 3.51 -21.28
C GLY A 82 13.78 4.53 -20.25
N ILE A 83 12.82 4.16 -19.41
CA ILE A 83 12.31 5.03 -18.35
C ILE A 83 13.10 4.74 -17.07
N PRO A 84 13.70 5.77 -16.41
CA PRO A 84 14.46 5.58 -15.18
C PRO A 84 13.57 5.09 -14.04
N VAL A 85 13.87 3.89 -13.52
CA VAL A 85 13.20 3.27 -12.38
C VAL A 85 14.26 2.83 -11.38
N TYR A 86 14.09 3.23 -10.13
CA TYR A 86 14.93 2.86 -8.99
C TYR A 86 14.02 2.19 -7.97
N ALA A 87 13.84 0.89 -8.08
CA ALA A 87 13.02 0.10 -7.16
C ALA A 87 13.29 -1.39 -7.34
N TRP A 88 13.36 -2.12 -6.23
CA TRP A 88 13.39 -3.59 -6.20
C TRP A 88 12.72 -4.12 -4.93
N LYS A 89 12.34 -5.37 -4.93
CA LYS A 89 11.73 -6.01 -3.76
C LYS A 89 12.80 -6.40 -2.75
N GLY A 90 12.62 -6.00 -1.49
CA GLY A 90 13.55 -6.31 -0.41
C GLY A 90 14.66 -5.28 -0.26
N GLU A 91 14.38 -4.02 -0.58
CA GLU A 91 15.25 -2.89 -0.22
C GLU A 91 15.46 -2.83 1.29
N THR A 92 16.64 -2.37 1.73
CA THR A 92 16.81 -1.84 3.08
C THR A 92 16.21 -0.44 3.18
N GLU A 93 16.03 0.09 4.39
CA GLU A 93 15.53 1.46 4.57
C GLU A 93 16.49 2.50 3.94
N GLU A 94 17.81 2.25 4.01
CA GLU A 94 18.80 3.11 3.38
C GLU A 94 18.73 3.05 1.85
N GLU A 95 18.55 1.87 1.28
CA GLU A 95 18.38 1.68 -0.16
C GLU A 95 17.08 2.32 -0.66
N TYR A 96 16.00 2.20 0.10
CA TYR A 96 14.73 2.85 -0.19
C TYR A 96 14.87 4.38 -0.31
N ILE A 97 15.48 5.02 0.68
CA ILE A 97 15.74 6.46 0.65
C ILE A 97 16.69 6.83 -0.50
N TRP A 98 17.72 6.00 -0.75
CA TRP A 98 18.62 6.17 -1.89
C TRP A 98 17.87 6.12 -3.23
N CYS A 99 16.93 5.18 -3.40
CA CYS A 99 16.11 5.05 -4.61
C CYS A 99 15.30 6.33 -4.88
N ILE A 100 14.63 6.86 -3.85
CA ILE A 100 13.90 8.13 -3.98
C ILE A 100 14.85 9.26 -4.41
N LYS A 101 16.00 9.40 -3.74
CA LYS A 101 17.00 10.43 -4.07
C LYS A 101 17.55 10.27 -5.49
N GLN A 102 17.75 9.05 -5.98
CA GLN A 102 18.21 8.81 -7.36
C GLN A 102 17.19 9.27 -8.41
N THR A 103 15.90 9.23 -8.12
CA THR A 103 14.90 9.81 -9.04
C THR A 103 15.09 11.32 -9.19
N ILE A 104 15.52 12.00 -8.13
CA ILE A 104 15.73 13.44 -8.08
C ILE A 104 17.10 13.82 -8.70
N GLU A 105 18.16 13.16 -8.27
CA GLU A 105 19.56 13.53 -8.53
C GLU A 105 20.16 12.85 -9.76
N GLY A 106 19.66 11.71 -10.18
CA GLY A 106 20.27 10.83 -11.19
C GLY A 106 20.47 11.46 -12.58
N ASN A 107 19.99 12.68 -12.80
CA ASN A 107 20.32 13.52 -13.97
C ASN A 107 20.32 15.00 -13.59
N LYS A 108 21.50 15.61 -13.52
CA LYS A 108 21.69 17.00 -13.09
C LYS A 108 20.94 18.04 -13.96
N ASN A 109 20.62 17.70 -15.20
CA ASN A 109 19.93 18.60 -16.14
C ASN A 109 18.41 18.40 -16.15
N TRP A 110 17.90 17.41 -15.43
CA TRP A 110 16.49 17.10 -15.34
C TRP A 110 15.94 17.57 -13.99
N LYS A 111 14.91 18.38 -14.01
CA LYS A 111 14.26 18.89 -12.81
C LYS A 111 12.78 18.58 -12.87
N PRO A 112 12.20 18.04 -11.80
CA PRO A 112 10.77 17.75 -11.75
C PRO A 112 9.94 19.03 -11.72
N ASN A 113 8.75 18.97 -12.29
CA ASN A 113 7.75 20.01 -12.14
C ASN A 113 6.38 19.49 -11.67
N MET A 114 6.28 18.17 -11.44
CA MET A 114 5.11 17.51 -10.86
C MET A 114 5.55 16.32 -10.00
N LEU A 115 4.84 16.07 -8.91
CA LEU A 115 5.08 14.92 -8.03
C LEU A 115 3.84 14.03 -8.00
N LEU A 116 4.06 12.71 -8.00
CA LEU A 116 3.09 11.68 -7.64
C LEU A 116 3.64 10.94 -6.43
N ASP A 117 2.91 10.93 -5.33
CA ASP A 117 3.39 10.36 -4.07
C ASP A 117 2.35 9.43 -3.45
N ASP A 118 2.81 8.46 -2.70
CA ASP A 118 1.98 7.48 -2.00
C ASP A 118 2.57 7.24 -0.61
N GLY A 119 2.08 8.01 0.36
CA GLY A 119 2.52 7.98 1.74
C GLY A 119 3.28 9.23 2.20
N GLY A 120 3.69 10.09 1.27
CA GLY A 120 4.26 11.40 1.58
C GLY A 120 5.79 11.44 1.73
N ASP A 121 6.51 10.33 1.52
CA ASP A 121 7.96 10.28 1.72
C ASP A 121 8.72 11.10 0.68
N LEU A 122 8.36 11.00 -0.60
CA LEU A 122 8.94 11.84 -1.65
C LEU A 122 8.69 13.31 -1.35
N THR A 123 7.48 13.66 -0.96
CA THR A 123 7.08 15.03 -0.62
C THR A 123 7.88 15.55 0.57
N ALA A 124 8.06 14.75 1.61
CA ALA A 124 8.85 15.10 2.79
C ALA A 124 10.33 15.32 2.44
N ILE A 125 10.93 14.43 1.67
CA ILE A 125 12.32 14.54 1.20
C ILE A 125 12.49 15.82 0.36
N MET A 126 11.58 16.09 -0.57
CA MET A 126 11.61 17.30 -1.40
C MET A 126 11.54 18.58 -0.55
N HIS A 127 10.69 18.60 0.48
CA HIS A 127 10.55 19.77 1.36
C HIS A 127 11.74 19.95 2.32
N ASN A 128 12.37 18.87 2.74
CA ASN A 128 13.47 18.94 3.69
C ASN A 128 14.81 19.19 3.00
N GLU A 129 15.09 18.48 1.93
CA GLU A 129 16.43 18.43 1.32
C GLU A 129 16.52 19.16 -0.03
N TYR A 130 15.41 19.32 -0.78
CA TYR A 130 15.42 19.85 -2.14
C TYR A 130 14.51 21.08 -2.34
N LYS A 131 14.37 21.93 -1.32
CA LYS A 131 13.50 23.13 -1.34
C LYS A 131 13.67 24.02 -2.56
N ASN A 132 14.89 24.12 -3.09
CA ASN A 132 15.16 24.94 -4.26
C ASN A 132 14.47 24.40 -5.53
N LEU A 133 14.27 23.08 -5.64
CA LEU A 133 13.59 22.45 -6.77
C LEU A 133 12.07 22.65 -6.68
N LEU A 134 11.51 22.78 -5.49
CA LEU A 134 10.06 22.99 -5.28
C LEU A 134 9.55 24.27 -5.96
N LYS A 135 10.40 25.25 -6.24
CA LYS A 135 10.00 26.47 -6.93
C LYS A 135 9.49 26.24 -8.35
N GLU A 136 9.91 25.14 -8.98
CA GLU A 136 9.49 24.75 -10.32
C GLU A 136 8.37 23.68 -10.29
N VAL A 137 8.09 23.11 -9.11
CA VAL A 137 7.06 22.08 -8.94
C VAL A 137 5.67 22.70 -8.83
N ARG A 138 4.78 22.30 -9.72
CA ARG A 138 3.39 22.81 -9.79
C ARG A 138 2.49 22.23 -8.71
N GLY A 139 2.82 21.03 -8.20
CA GLY A 139 2.06 20.38 -7.14
C GLY A 139 2.39 18.91 -7.01
N VAL A 140 1.78 18.30 -6.00
CA VAL A 140 1.81 16.86 -5.74
C VAL A 140 0.40 16.29 -5.78
N SER A 141 0.25 15.12 -6.37
CA SER A 141 -0.93 14.26 -6.22
C SER A 141 -0.59 13.14 -5.24
N GLU A 142 -1.37 13.05 -4.15
CA GLU A 142 -1.14 12.08 -3.08
C GLU A 142 -2.20 10.98 -3.12
N GLU A 143 -1.74 9.74 -3.18
CA GLU A 143 -2.55 8.54 -3.41
C GLU A 143 -3.25 8.03 -2.16
N THR A 144 -2.68 8.25 -0.94
CA THR A 144 -3.12 7.47 0.22
C THR A 144 -3.41 8.31 1.46
N THR A 145 -4.27 7.78 2.33
CA THR A 145 -4.70 8.40 3.59
C THR A 145 -3.54 8.88 4.46
N THR A 146 -2.45 8.12 4.52
CA THR A 146 -1.26 8.46 5.32
C THR A 146 -0.59 9.73 4.82
N GLY A 147 -0.36 9.82 3.52
CA GLY A 147 0.21 11.01 2.91
C GLY A 147 -0.72 12.22 3.05
N ILE A 148 -2.04 12.03 2.90
CA ILE A 148 -3.00 13.13 3.12
C ILE A 148 -2.94 13.64 4.57
N LYS A 149 -2.82 12.75 5.58
CA LYS A 149 -2.62 13.18 6.98
C LYS A 149 -1.33 14.00 7.13
N ALA A 150 -0.23 13.58 6.50
CA ALA A 150 1.04 14.30 6.52
C ALA A 150 0.90 15.69 5.85
N LEU A 151 0.30 15.76 4.66
CA LEU A 151 0.07 17.01 3.94
C LEU A 151 -0.81 17.98 4.72
N ASN A 152 -1.90 17.52 5.33
CA ASN A 152 -2.77 18.34 6.20
C ASN A 152 -2.01 18.88 7.41
N LYS A 153 -1.09 18.10 7.98
CA LYS A 153 -0.22 18.59 9.05
C LYS A 153 0.74 19.67 8.55
N MET A 154 1.38 19.43 7.40
CA MET A 154 2.29 20.42 6.79
C MET A 154 1.56 21.73 6.44
N GLU A 155 0.30 21.64 5.97
CA GLU A 155 -0.53 22.81 5.71
C GLU A 155 -0.81 23.61 7.00
N LYS A 156 -1.25 22.93 8.07
CA LYS A 156 -1.49 23.55 9.38
C LYS A 156 -0.25 24.22 9.97
N ASP A 157 0.91 23.59 9.76
CA ASP A 157 2.20 24.09 10.25
C ASP A 157 2.80 25.14 9.30
N ASN A 158 2.13 25.51 8.22
CA ASN A 158 2.60 26.40 7.14
C ASN A 158 3.94 25.94 6.52
N SER A 159 4.20 24.65 6.50
CA SER A 159 5.41 24.05 5.93
C SER A 159 5.20 23.45 4.53
N LEU A 160 3.95 23.32 4.06
CA LEU A 160 3.63 22.88 2.72
C LEU A 160 3.90 24.00 1.70
N LEU A 161 4.90 23.80 0.84
CA LEU A 161 5.41 24.83 -0.08
C LEU A 161 4.83 24.76 -1.49
N ILE A 162 4.06 23.71 -1.80
CA ILE A 162 3.47 23.46 -3.11
C ILE A 162 1.99 23.07 -2.97
N PRO A 163 1.16 23.29 -3.99
CA PRO A 163 -0.20 22.77 -4.01
C PRO A 163 -0.22 21.25 -3.90
N ALA A 164 -1.18 20.71 -3.17
CA ALA A 164 -1.38 19.27 -3.01
C ALA A 164 -2.82 18.87 -3.40
N ILE A 165 -2.94 17.78 -4.13
CA ILE A 165 -4.22 17.20 -4.56
C ILE A 165 -4.43 15.90 -3.81
N ASN A 166 -5.52 15.83 -3.06
CA ASN A 166 -5.98 14.63 -2.36
C ASN A 166 -6.66 13.69 -3.36
N VAL A 167 -5.92 12.73 -3.90
CA VAL A 167 -6.47 11.70 -4.78
C VAL A 167 -7.18 10.61 -3.98
N ASN A 168 -6.71 10.33 -2.74
CA ASN A 168 -7.28 9.28 -1.91
C ASN A 168 -8.79 9.42 -1.72
N ASP A 169 -9.29 10.64 -1.52
CA ASP A 169 -10.72 10.90 -1.26
C ASP A 169 -11.54 11.09 -2.54
N SER A 170 -10.93 10.96 -3.71
CA SER A 170 -11.68 10.83 -4.97
C SER A 170 -12.59 9.60 -4.90
N VAL A 171 -13.83 9.75 -5.37
CA VAL A 171 -14.82 8.65 -5.36
C VAL A 171 -14.31 7.44 -6.14
N THR A 172 -13.68 7.67 -7.28
CA THR A 172 -13.11 6.59 -8.11
C THR A 172 -11.87 5.94 -7.50
N LYS A 173 -11.26 6.56 -6.48
CA LYS A 173 -10.15 5.98 -5.71
C LYS A 173 -10.66 5.28 -4.47
N SER A 174 -11.11 5.99 -3.44
CA SER A 174 -11.40 5.41 -2.13
C SER A 174 -12.52 4.37 -2.13
N LYS A 175 -13.56 4.59 -2.94
CA LYS A 175 -14.71 3.67 -3.00
C LYS A 175 -14.47 2.45 -3.90
N PHE A 176 -13.34 2.39 -4.60
CA PHE A 176 -12.94 1.27 -5.44
C PHE A 176 -11.63 0.64 -4.96
N ASP A 177 -10.53 1.39 -4.95
CA ASP A 177 -9.21 0.94 -4.51
C ASP A 177 -9.23 0.47 -3.05
N ASN A 178 -9.53 1.35 -2.11
CA ASN A 178 -9.49 1.03 -0.69
C ASN A 178 -10.50 -0.06 -0.33
N LEU A 179 -11.68 -0.07 -0.97
CA LEU A 179 -12.76 -1.02 -0.68
C LEU A 179 -12.56 -2.34 -1.46
N TYR A 180 -12.70 -2.29 -2.77
CA TYR A 180 -12.67 -3.50 -3.61
C TYR A 180 -11.26 -4.02 -3.83
N GLY A 181 -10.26 -3.14 -3.89
CA GLY A 181 -8.87 -3.55 -3.98
C GLY A 181 -8.45 -4.37 -2.77
N CYS A 182 -8.75 -3.91 -1.56
CA CYS A 182 -8.47 -4.66 -0.33
C CYS A 182 -9.33 -5.92 -0.22
N ARG A 183 -10.58 -5.88 -0.72
CA ARG A 183 -11.45 -7.07 -0.75
C ARG A 183 -10.86 -8.20 -1.57
N GLU A 184 -10.23 -7.91 -2.71
CA GLU A 184 -9.58 -8.93 -3.54
C GLU A 184 -8.21 -9.32 -2.95
N SER A 185 -7.39 -8.36 -2.53
CA SER A 185 -5.97 -8.56 -2.26
C SER A 185 -5.65 -9.06 -0.84
N LEU A 186 -6.51 -8.85 0.17
CA LEU A 186 -6.22 -9.32 1.53
C LEU A 186 -6.13 -10.84 1.59
N VAL A 187 -7.19 -11.52 1.17
CA VAL A 187 -7.26 -12.99 1.23
C VAL A 187 -6.23 -13.62 0.30
N ASP A 188 -5.92 -12.99 -0.83
CA ASP A 188 -4.83 -13.41 -1.72
C ASP A 188 -3.48 -13.37 -0.98
N GLY A 189 -3.17 -12.28 -0.28
CA GLY A 189 -1.96 -12.15 0.51
C GLY A 189 -1.84 -13.21 1.60
N ILE A 190 -2.89 -13.42 2.40
CA ILE A 190 -2.89 -14.42 3.47
C ILE A 190 -2.74 -15.84 2.90
N LYS A 191 -3.46 -16.18 1.84
CA LYS A 191 -3.38 -17.50 1.20
C LYS A 191 -2.02 -17.80 0.62
N ARG A 192 -1.44 -16.86 -0.12
CA ARG A 192 -0.08 -17.04 -0.68
C ARG A 192 0.98 -17.15 0.41
N ALA A 193 0.81 -16.40 1.51
CA ALA A 193 1.72 -16.46 2.64
C ALA A 193 1.67 -17.81 3.37
N THR A 194 0.48 -18.34 3.66
CA THR A 194 0.28 -19.39 4.65
C THR A 194 -0.40 -20.65 4.11
N ASP A 195 -1.04 -20.56 2.96
CA ASP A 195 -1.88 -21.63 2.38
C ASP A 195 -2.98 -22.14 3.35
N VAL A 196 -3.38 -21.30 4.30
CA VAL A 196 -4.34 -21.64 5.33
C VAL A 196 -5.77 -21.62 4.80
N MET A 197 -6.59 -22.56 5.25
CA MET A 197 -8.02 -22.53 4.94
C MET A 197 -8.72 -21.46 5.78
N MET A 198 -9.40 -20.51 5.13
CA MET A 198 -10.13 -19.42 5.80
C MET A 198 -11.42 -19.90 6.43
N SER A 199 -12.11 -20.86 5.80
CA SER A 199 -13.41 -21.34 6.25
C SER A 199 -13.37 -21.88 7.66
N GLY A 200 -14.28 -21.41 8.51
CA GLY A 200 -14.38 -21.76 9.90
C GLY A 200 -13.42 -21.04 10.85
N LYS A 201 -12.43 -20.31 10.34
CA LYS A 201 -11.53 -19.48 11.17
C LYS A 201 -12.28 -18.32 11.81
N VAL A 202 -11.84 -17.91 12.99
CA VAL A 202 -12.25 -16.67 13.64
C VAL A 202 -11.26 -15.59 13.21
N ALA A 203 -11.78 -14.54 12.57
CA ALA A 203 -10.97 -13.44 12.11
C ALA A 203 -11.41 -12.12 12.75
N ILE A 204 -10.46 -11.33 13.24
CA ILE A 204 -10.69 -9.95 13.68
C ILE A 204 -10.17 -9.01 12.60
N VAL A 205 -11.03 -8.06 12.22
CA VAL A 205 -10.62 -6.91 11.39
C VAL A 205 -10.68 -5.66 12.28
N ALA A 206 -9.53 -5.06 12.53
CA ALA A 206 -9.45 -3.81 13.27
C ALA A 206 -9.57 -2.62 12.31
N GLY A 207 -10.66 -1.89 12.45
CA GLY A 207 -11.07 -0.79 11.58
C GLY A 207 -12.20 -1.19 10.61
N PHE A 208 -13.19 -0.30 10.42
CA PHE A 208 -14.30 -0.50 9.49
C PHE A 208 -14.52 0.71 8.58
N GLY A 209 -13.42 1.40 8.21
CA GLY A 209 -13.35 2.30 7.06
C GLY A 209 -13.42 1.52 5.74
N ASP A 210 -13.15 2.15 4.61
CA ASP A 210 -13.24 1.47 3.30
C ASP A 210 -12.35 0.21 3.22
N VAL A 211 -11.12 0.28 3.70
CA VAL A 211 -10.18 -0.86 3.76
C VAL A 211 -10.73 -1.99 4.64
N GLY A 212 -11.20 -1.65 5.84
CA GLY A 212 -11.76 -2.62 6.78
C GLY A 212 -13.04 -3.28 6.27
N LYS A 213 -13.94 -2.52 5.62
CA LYS A 213 -15.15 -3.04 4.98
C LYS A 213 -14.81 -4.07 3.89
N GLY A 214 -13.88 -3.75 3.02
CA GLY A 214 -13.43 -4.67 1.98
C GLY A 214 -12.82 -5.93 2.58
N SER A 215 -11.95 -5.77 3.57
CA SER A 215 -11.26 -6.85 4.27
C SER A 215 -12.21 -7.80 4.99
N ALA A 216 -13.16 -7.25 5.76
CA ALA A 216 -14.17 -8.03 6.46
C ALA A 216 -15.07 -8.81 5.50
N ALA A 217 -15.47 -8.16 4.39
CA ALA A 217 -16.30 -8.80 3.37
C ALA A 217 -15.58 -9.98 2.72
N SER A 218 -14.29 -9.85 2.37
CA SER A 218 -13.54 -10.94 1.73
C SER A 218 -13.31 -12.13 2.66
N LEU A 219 -12.99 -11.89 3.94
CA LEU A 219 -12.83 -12.94 4.91
C LEU A 219 -14.15 -13.69 5.14
N ARG A 220 -15.28 -12.96 5.29
CA ARG A 220 -16.61 -13.58 5.41
C ARG A 220 -16.99 -14.37 4.16
N GLN A 221 -16.71 -13.84 2.97
CA GLN A 221 -16.96 -14.55 1.72
C GLN A 221 -16.14 -15.84 1.60
N ALA A 222 -14.92 -15.84 2.14
CA ALA A 222 -14.07 -17.04 2.21
C ALA A 222 -14.50 -18.03 3.30
N GLY A 223 -15.57 -17.76 4.06
CA GLY A 223 -16.14 -18.63 5.07
C GLY A 223 -15.60 -18.44 6.48
N ALA A 224 -14.85 -17.38 6.75
CA ALA A 224 -14.43 -17.02 8.10
C ALA A 224 -15.59 -16.42 8.93
N ARG A 225 -15.53 -16.62 10.24
CA ARG A 225 -16.36 -15.91 11.22
C ARG A 225 -15.66 -14.60 11.57
N VAL A 226 -16.21 -13.47 11.10
CA VAL A 226 -15.55 -12.18 11.18
C VAL A 226 -16.12 -11.35 12.32
N MET A 227 -15.23 -10.88 13.19
CA MET A 227 -15.47 -9.84 14.18
C MET A 227 -14.79 -8.55 13.75
N VAL A 228 -15.32 -7.41 14.15
CA VAL A 228 -14.81 -6.08 13.83
C VAL A 228 -14.52 -5.32 15.12
N THR A 229 -13.38 -4.65 15.19
CA THR A 229 -13.13 -3.63 16.22
C THR A 229 -13.13 -2.26 15.59
N GLU A 230 -13.85 -1.30 16.19
CA GLU A 230 -13.97 0.06 15.62
C GLU A 230 -14.25 1.07 16.75
N THR A 231 -13.60 2.22 16.67
CA THR A 231 -13.78 3.31 17.65
C THR A 231 -14.76 4.38 17.16
N ASP A 232 -14.92 4.53 15.85
CA ASP A 232 -15.93 5.43 15.29
C ASP A 232 -17.33 4.79 15.43
N PRO A 233 -18.26 5.42 16.16
CA PRO A 233 -19.57 4.82 16.43
C PRO A 233 -20.42 4.65 15.16
N ILE A 234 -20.21 5.45 14.12
CA ILE A 234 -20.93 5.33 12.85
C ILE A 234 -20.42 4.12 12.09
N CYS A 235 -19.10 3.97 11.98
CA CYS A 235 -18.49 2.80 11.34
C CYS A 235 -18.80 1.49 12.11
N ALA A 236 -18.78 1.53 13.45
CA ALA A 236 -19.18 0.42 14.28
C ALA A 236 -20.65 0.01 14.07
N LEU A 237 -21.55 1.01 13.98
CA LEU A 237 -22.96 0.76 13.68
C LEU A 237 -23.15 0.17 12.29
N GLN A 238 -22.41 0.66 11.29
CA GLN A 238 -22.42 0.08 9.94
C GLN A 238 -21.98 -1.39 9.95
N ALA A 239 -20.91 -1.73 10.70
CA ALA A 239 -20.48 -3.11 10.84
C ALA A 239 -21.57 -4.01 11.44
N ALA A 240 -22.23 -3.53 12.51
CA ALA A 240 -23.36 -4.25 13.13
C ALA A 240 -24.54 -4.43 12.16
N MET A 241 -24.90 -3.39 11.38
CA MET A 241 -25.95 -3.45 10.37
C MET A 241 -25.63 -4.43 9.23
N GLU A 242 -24.35 -4.60 8.90
CA GLU A 242 -23.91 -5.59 7.92
C GLU A 242 -23.80 -7.01 8.52
N GLY A 243 -24.13 -7.20 9.80
CA GLY A 243 -24.17 -8.50 10.47
C GLY A 243 -22.82 -8.98 10.97
N TYR A 244 -21.86 -8.09 11.21
CA TYR A 244 -20.64 -8.38 11.92
C TYR A 244 -20.82 -8.21 13.42
N GLU A 245 -20.17 -9.05 14.20
CA GLU A 245 -20.03 -8.85 15.64
C GLU A 245 -18.99 -7.74 15.88
N VAL A 246 -19.41 -6.67 16.57
CA VAL A 246 -18.52 -5.56 16.96
C VAL A 246 -18.00 -5.84 18.35
N VAL A 247 -16.69 -5.91 18.52
CA VAL A 247 -16.04 -6.39 19.74
C VAL A 247 -14.95 -5.43 20.21
N VAL A 248 -14.52 -5.60 21.46
CA VAL A 248 -13.33 -4.95 22.01
C VAL A 248 -12.13 -5.87 21.78
N MET A 249 -11.00 -5.31 21.31
CA MET A 249 -9.82 -6.09 20.96
C MET A 249 -9.30 -6.92 22.14
N ASP A 250 -9.18 -6.32 23.33
CA ASP A 250 -8.67 -6.98 24.55
C ASP A 250 -9.45 -8.26 24.92
N GLU A 251 -10.73 -8.30 24.59
CA GLU A 251 -11.60 -9.44 24.90
C GLU A 251 -11.56 -10.51 23.82
N ALA A 252 -11.53 -10.09 22.56
CA ALA A 252 -11.70 -10.98 21.40
C ALA A 252 -10.40 -11.59 20.90
N ILE A 253 -9.25 -10.95 21.13
CA ILE A 253 -7.95 -11.33 20.55
C ILE A 253 -7.55 -12.79 20.88
N LYS A 254 -7.91 -13.28 22.06
CA LYS A 254 -7.64 -14.65 22.53
C LYS A 254 -8.34 -15.75 21.74
N ASP A 255 -9.44 -15.39 21.05
CA ASP A 255 -10.25 -16.34 20.28
C ASP A 255 -9.98 -16.26 18.78
N ALA A 256 -9.15 -15.31 18.34
CA ALA A 256 -8.84 -15.09 16.95
C ALA A 256 -7.79 -16.07 16.39
N ASP A 257 -8.06 -16.59 15.21
CA ASP A 257 -7.10 -17.35 14.40
C ASP A 257 -6.36 -16.43 13.43
N ILE A 258 -7.00 -15.34 13.00
CA ILE A 258 -6.47 -14.34 12.08
C ILE A 258 -6.80 -12.96 12.63
N VAL A 259 -5.80 -12.07 12.69
CA VAL A 259 -5.95 -10.67 13.08
C VAL A 259 -5.42 -9.79 11.96
N VAL A 260 -6.27 -8.88 11.49
CA VAL A 260 -5.95 -7.94 10.39
C VAL A 260 -6.13 -6.51 10.89
N THR A 261 -5.10 -5.68 10.79
CA THR A 261 -5.21 -4.23 11.07
C THR A 261 -5.46 -3.43 9.79
N ALA A 262 -6.36 -2.46 9.86
CA ALA A 262 -6.84 -1.68 8.72
C ALA A 262 -7.30 -0.25 9.13
N THR A 263 -6.64 0.35 10.13
CA THR A 263 -7.12 1.58 10.78
C THR A 263 -6.43 2.84 10.28
N GLY A 264 -5.21 2.72 9.74
CA GLY A 264 -4.35 3.87 9.47
C GLY A 264 -3.97 4.65 10.74
N ASN A 265 -3.88 3.97 11.90
CA ASN A 265 -3.40 4.50 13.17
C ASN A 265 -2.25 3.63 13.70
N LYS A 266 -1.65 4.00 14.82
CA LYS A 266 -0.56 3.24 15.41
C LYS A 266 -1.02 2.43 16.62
N ASP A 267 -0.24 1.41 16.98
CA ASP A 267 -0.39 0.64 18.22
C ASP A 267 -1.78 -0.01 18.38
N ILE A 268 -2.36 -0.49 17.29
CA ILE A 268 -3.68 -1.16 17.29
C ILE A 268 -3.57 -2.57 17.87
N VAL A 269 -2.53 -3.30 17.49
CA VAL A 269 -2.18 -4.59 18.12
C VAL A 269 -0.91 -4.37 18.94
N THR A 270 -1.09 -4.38 20.26
CA THR A 270 -0.02 -4.15 21.24
C THR A 270 0.72 -5.43 21.60
N ALA A 271 1.82 -5.28 22.33
CA ALA A 271 2.55 -6.43 22.90
C ALA A 271 1.67 -7.31 23.81
N ASP A 272 0.73 -6.69 24.55
CA ASP A 272 -0.20 -7.41 25.41
C ASP A 272 -1.18 -8.24 24.59
N HIS A 273 -1.77 -7.66 23.55
CA HIS A 273 -2.60 -8.37 22.60
C HIS A 273 -1.88 -9.59 22.01
N MET A 274 -0.63 -9.42 21.55
CA MET A 274 0.15 -10.51 20.96
C MET A 274 0.44 -11.64 21.94
N ARG A 275 0.62 -11.35 23.24
CA ARG A 275 0.78 -12.38 24.26
C ARG A 275 -0.48 -13.21 24.47
N ASP A 276 -1.66 -12.58 24.30
CA ASP A 276 -2.95 -13.25 24.50
C ASP A 276 -3.44 -14.03 23.28
N MET A 277 -2.88 -13.77 22.08
CA MET A 277 -3.22 -14.49 20.86
C MET A 277 -3.11 -16.02 21.02
N LYS A 278 -3.86 -16.75 20.22
CA LYS A 278 -3.69 -18.21 20.06
C LYS A 278 -2.30 -18.57 19.56
N ASP A 279 -1.87 -19.77 19.91
CA ASP A 279 -0.66 -20.34 19.28
C ASP A 279 -0.85 -20.45 17.77
N ARG A 280 0.13 -19.94 17.02
CA ARG A 280 0.13 -19.83 15.55
C ARG A 280 -1.04 -19.06 14.95
N ALA A 281 -1.62 -18.12 15.69
CA ALA A 281 -2.52 -17.15 15.09
C ALA A 281 -1.76 -16.29 14.07
N ILE A 282 -2.44 -15.97 12.98
CA ILE A 282 -1.89 -15.13 11.89
C ILE A 282 -2.17 -13.67 12.22
N LEU A 283 -1.11 -12.86 12.19
CA LEU A 283 -1.16 -11.42 12.40
C LEU A 283 -0.66 -10.72 11.15
N CYS A 284 -1.47 -9.82 10.58
CA CYS A 284 -1.10 -9.05 9.42
C CYS A 284 -1.74 -7.65 9.41
N ASN A 285 -1.15 -6.78 8.63
CA ASN A 285 -1.63 -5.43 8.39
C ASN A 285 -1.95 -5.24 6.91
N ILE A 286 -3.03 -4.53 6.60
CA ILE A 286 -3.38 -4.08 5.26
C ILE A 286 -3.56 -2.56 5.21
N GLY A 287 -3.46 -1.88 6.35
CA GLY A 287 -3.35 -0.42 6.41
C GLY A 287 -1.97 0.04 5.93
N HIS A 288 -1.87 1.27 5.50
CA HIS A 288 -0.62 1.80 4.96
C HIS A 288 0.50 1.94 6.02
N PHE A 289 0.15 2.18 7.28
CA PHE A 289 1.13 2.32 8.36
C PHE A 289 1.70 0.95 8.79
N ASP A 290 3.01 0.86 8.87
CA ASP A 290 3.73 -0.31 9.36
C ASP A 290 3.78 -0.41 10.90
N ASN A 291 3.27 0.61 11.60
CA ASN A 291 3.24 0.70 13.07
C ASN A 291 1.85 0.48 13.68
N GLU A 292 0.89 -0.04 12.90
CA GLU A 292 -0.39 -0.50 13.46
C GLU A 292 -0.20 -1.70 14.40
N ILE A 293 0.81 -2.51 14.15
CA ILE A 293 1.25 -3.62 14.99
C ILE A 293 2.54 -3.19 15.70
N GLN A 294 2.62 -3.37 17.01
CA GLN A 294 3.84 -3.06 17.78
C GLN A 294 4.95 -4.09 17.52
N VAL A 295 5.43 -4.17 16.28
CA VAL A 295 6.48 -5.12 15.87
C VAL A 295 7.80 -4.89 16.63
N GLU A 296 8.09 -3.63 17.01
CA GLU A 296 9.25 -3.29 17.86
C GLU A 296 9.32 -4.10 19.16
N ALA A 297 8.15 -4.42 19.75
CA ALA A 297 8.07 -5.20 20.97
C ALA A 297 8.53 -6.66 20.79
N LEU A 298 8.60 -7.11 19.54
CA LEU A 298 8.99 -8.48 19.17
C LEU A 298 10.48 -8.61 18.81
N LYS A 299 11.23 -7.50 18.68
CA LYS A 299 12.63 -7.52 18.20
C LYS A 299 13.57 -8.45 18.97
N ASN A 300 13.34 -8.58 20.29
CA ASN A 300 14.20 -9.39 21.16
C ASN A 300 13.74 -10.85 21.27
N TYR A 301 12.68 -11.24 20.55
CA TYR A 301 12.18 -12.60 20.52
C TYR A 301 12.87 -13.41 19.43
N LYS A 302 12.65 -14.71 19.44
CA LYS A 302 13.18 -15.58 18.40
C LYS A 302 12.27 -15.49 17.17
N TRP A 303 12.82 -15.02 16.06
CA TRP A 303 12.21 -15.01 14.76
C TRP A 303 12.71 -16.19 13.93
N ASP A 304 11.81 -16.87 13.27
CA ASP A 304 12.08 -17.94 12.33
C ASP A 304 11.43 -17.57 11.00
N GLU A 305 12.23 -17.24 10.00
CA GLU A 305 11.75 -16.94 8.65
C GLU A 305 11.37 -18.24 7.95
N ILE A 306 10.08 -18.51 7.83
CA ILE A 306 9.56 -19.71 7.16
C ILE A 306 9.76 -19.62 5.65
N LYS A 307 9.51 -18.45 5.09
CA LYS A 307 9.79 -18.02 3.72
C LYS A 307 9.75 -16.49 3.66
N PRO A 308 10.20 -15.86 2.58
CA PRO A 308 10.17 -14.40 2.47
C PRO A 308 8.82 -13.81 2.87
N GLN A 309 8.83 -12.83 3.77
CA GLN A 309 7.66 -12.13 4.31
C GLN A 309 6.75 -12.95 5.22
N VAL A 310 7.16 -14.12 5.68
CA VAL A 310 6.42 -14.98 6.61
C VAL A 310 7.32 -15.40 7.76
N HIS A 311 7.06 -14.89 8.94
CA HIS A 311 7.85 -15.14 10.14
C HIS A 311 7.02 -15.82 11.24
N GLU A 312 7.55 -16.88 11.82
CA GLU A 312 7.06 -17.43 13.07
C GLU A 312 7.87 -16.83 14.23
N ILE A 313 7.20 -16.23 15.22
CA ILE A 313 7.84 -15.53 16.32
C ILE A 313 7.50 -16.24 17.62
N GLU A 314 8.50 -16.76 18.34
CA GLU A 314 8.32 -17.44 19.61
C GLU A 314 8.23 -16.42 20.76
N LEU A 315 7.07 -16.41 21.43
CA LEU A 315 6.81 -15.56 22.59
C LEU A 315 7.43 -16.18 23.87
N PRO A 316 7.62 -15.40 24.93
CA PRO A 316 8.13 -15.91 26.22
C PRO A 316 7.31 -17.07 26.80
N SER A 317 6.02 -17.12 26.53
CA SER A 317 5.11 -18.19 26.92
C SER A 317 5.29 -19.50 26.16
N LYS A 318 6.20 -19.56 25.19
CA LYS A 318 6.39 -20.63 24.21
C LYS A 318 5.28 -20.75 23.16
N LYS A 319 4.24 -19.93 23.24
CA LYS A 319 3.34 -19.73 22.09
C LYS A 319 4.09 -19.06 20.93
N ARG A 320 3.61 -19.27 19.74
CA ARG A 320 4.16 -18.68 18.52
C ARG A 320 3.07 -17.91 17.80
N ILE A 321 3.43 -16.84 17.15
CA ILE A 321 2.56 -16.09 16.24
C ILE A 321 3.16 -16.09 14.84
N ILE A 322 2.31 -16.05 13.83
CA ILE A 322 2.73 -15.94 12.43
C ILE A 322 2.52 -14.49 11.99
N LEU A 323 3.61 -13.74 11.86
CA LEU A 323 3.59 -12.35 11.39
C LEU A 323 3.85 -12.31 9.89
N LEU A 324 2.98 -11.65 9.14
CA LEU A 324 3.10 -11.48 7.70
C LEU A 324 3.65 -10.10 7.34
N ALA A 325 4.51 -10.06 6.33
CA ALA A 325 5.14 -8.86 5.77
C ALA A 325 5.78 -7.95 6.84
N GLU A 326 6.22 -8.54 7.96
CA GLU A 326 6.82 -7.80 9.09
C GLU A 326 5.93 -6.66 9.63
N GLY A 327 4.61 -6.83 9.55
CA GLY A 327 3.64 -5.80 9.92
C GLY A 327 3.35 -4.73 8.86
N ARG A 328 3.99 -4.81 7.70
CA ARG A 328 3.71 -3.96 6.53
C ARG A 328 2.52 -4.51 5.74
N LEU A 329 2.22 -3.86 4.61
CA LEU A 329 1.10 -4.22 3.71
C LEU A 329 1.17 -5.68 3.25
N VAL A 330 0.30 -6.53 3.80
CA VAL A 330 0.28 -7.97 3.49
C VAL A 330 -0.03 -8.28 2.03
N ASN A 331 -0.91 -7.50 1.41
CA ASN A 331 -1.33 -7.68 0.02
C ASN A 331 -0.21 -7.41 -0.99
N LEU A 332 0.72 -6.51 -0.67
CA LEU A 332 1.88 -6.19 -1.50
C LEU A 332 3.11 -7.00 -1.08
N GLY A 333 3.34 -7.19 0.21
CA GLY A 333 4.46 -7.97 0.73
C GLY A 333 4.35 -9.45 0.37
N CYS A 334 3.19 -10.05 0.59
CA CYS A 334 2.95 -11.48 0.38
C CYS A 334 2.26 -11.84 -0.94
N ALA A 335 1.73 -10.85 -1.68
CA ALA A 335 1.06 -11.06 -2.96
C ALA A 335 1.46 -9.99 -3.98
N THR A 336 0.53 -9.55 -4.81
CA THR A 336 0.79 -8.65 -5.95
C THR A 336 0.00 -7.33 -5.88
N GLY A 337 -0.67 -7.07 -4.75
CA GLY A 337 -1.47 -5.86 -4.54
C GLY A 337 -2.86 -5.94 -5.17
N HIS A 338 -3.42 -4.76 -5.47
CA HIS A 338 -4.77 -4.65 -5.99
C HIS A 338 -4.89 -5.10 -7.45
N PRO A 339 -6.07 -5.60 -7.86
CA PRO A 339 -6.30 -6.03 -9.24
C PRO A 339 -6.28 -4.85 -10.23
N SER A 340 -5.91 -5.15 -11.47
CA SER A 340 -5.68 -4.15 -12.51
C SER A 340 -6.90 -3.26 -12.77
N PHE A 341 -8.11 -3.81 -12.77
CA PHE A 341 -9.33 -3.05 -13.03
C PHE A 341 -9.55 -1.93 -11.98
N VAL A 342 -9.31 -2.25 -10.71
CA VAL A 342 -9.43 -1.28 -9.61
C VAL A 342 -8.39 -0.18 -9.76
N MET A 343 -7.15 -0.55 -10.04
CA MET A 343 -6.07 0.42 -10.23
C MET A 343 -6.27 1.30 -11.46
N SER A 344 -6.96 0.81 -12.47
CA SER A 344 -7.35 1.62 -13.65
C SER A 344 -8.26 2.80 -13.28
N ALA A 345 -9.08 2.64 -12.25
CA ALA A 345 -9.97 3.71 -11.76
C ALA A 345 -9.28 4.63 -10.75
N SER A 346 -8.29 4.09 -10.03
CA SER A 346 -7.49 4.83 -9.04
C SER A 346 -6.47 5.75 -9.72
N PHE A 347 -5.72 5.25 -10.67
CA PHE A 347 -4.69 5.97 -11.43
C PHE A 347 -5.29 6.96 -12.45
#